data_47478d3514f6f76215e7c96579e2df0a
#
_entry.id   47478d3514f6f76215e7c96579e2df0a
#
_cell.length_a   1.000
_cell.length_b   1.000
_cell.length_c   1.000
_cell.angle_alpha   90.00
_cell.angle_beta   90.00
_cell.angle_gamma   90.00
#
_symmetry.space_group_name_H-M   'P 1'
#
loop_
_entity.id
_entity.type
_entity.pdbx_description
1 polymer ?
#
loop_
_entity_poly.entity_id
_entity_poly.type
_entity_poly.pdbx_seq_one_letter_code
_entity_poly.pdbx_strand_id
1 'polypeptide(L)'
;LTPLQKQDALLDGVVLEETGLLPEAELTGDTVSPAAEMELDGVQQLDETTYYAPQDGGRITLTIAQPVADCETAFVVQGMQYTATSPLDAMSEEELSAMSAHDRRNLQKQYAHFWRKDSVYLRLLSNIGEGRIEYNRPNSQYYCGRHDFVYNFGTSDEPLQQITIVLPFAGYYQFDRLAVECQKLDTVAARAENLGAENLQNVTLGTNSLGGEITTTRSSVLVVQLPYSTGWSVTV
;
A
#
# COMPACT_ATOMS: atom_id res chain seq x y z
N LEU A 1 4.76 12.56 -1.40
CA LEU A 1 3.80 11.91 -2.32
C LEU A 1 3.38 10.55 -1.75
N THR A 2 2.10 10.22 -1.82
CA THR A 2 1.58 8.88 -1.54
C THR A 2 2.04 7.88 -2.61
N PRO A 3 1.91 6.56 -2.40
CA PRO A 3 2.28 5.58 -3.41
C PRO A 3 1.56 5.76 -4.76
N LEU A 4 0.26 6.04 -4.76
CA LEU A 4 -0.48 6.32 -5.99
C LEU A 4 -0.04 7.64 -6.65
N GLN A 5 0.18 8.69 -5.87
CA GLN A 5 0.71 9.94 -6.40
C GLN A 5 2.08 9.79 -7.04
N LYS A 6 2.94 8.88 -6.51
CA LYS A 6 4.23 8.56 -7.14
C LYS A 6 4.02 7.82 -8.47
N GLN A 7 3.06 6.92 -8.54
CA GLN A 7 2.70 6.23 -9.78
C GLN A 7 2.12 7.22 -10.79
N ASP A 8 1.22 8.08 -10.35
CA ASP A 8 0.58 9.11 -11.16
C ASP A 8 1.60 10.11 -11.74
N ALA A 9 2.60 10.49 -10.94
CA ALA A 9 3.68 11.37 -11.38
C ALA A 9 4.49 10.82 -12.58
N LEU A 10 4.50 9.50 -12.79
CA LEU A 10 5.14 8.88 -13.96
C LEU A 10 4.42 9.20 -15.28
N LEU A 11 3.17 9.66 -15.21
CA LEU A 11 2.42 10.16 -16.37
C LEU A 11 2.77 11.61 -16.72
N ASP A 12 3.46 12.33 -15.84
CA ASP A 12 3.94 13.70 -16.08
C ASP A 12 5.42 13.74 -16.49
N GLY A 13 6.16 12.64 -16.28
CA GLY A 13 7.58 12.59 -16.63
C GLY A 13 8.30 11.40 -16.00
N VAL A 14 9.62 11.50 -15.95
CA VAL A 14 10.49 10.51 -15.34
C VAL A 14 11.06 11.03 -14.03
N VAL A 15 11.28 10.11 -13.08
CA VAL A 15 11.92 10.42 -11.81
C VAL A 15 13.44 10.26 -11.98
N LEU A 16 14.18 11.32 -11.71
CA LEU A 16 15.65 11.34 -11.70
C LEU A 16 16.14 11.44 -10.25
N GLU A 17 17.27 10.79 -9.96
CA GLU A 17 17.91 10.87 -8.64
C GLU A 17 18.59 12.24 -8.42
N GLU A 18 19.12 12.85 -9.50
CA GLU A 18 19.77 14.14 -9.45
C GLU A 18 18.77 15.29 -9.63
N THR A 19 18.79 16.23 -8.70
CA THR A 19 17.98 17.44 -8.75
C THR A 19 18.72 18.57 -9.46
N GLY A 20 17.97 19.47 -10.11
CA GLY A 20 18.51 20.70 -10.71
C GLY A 20 19.04 20.56 -12.13
N LEU A 21 18.97 19.39 -12.77
CA LEU A 21 19.32 19.21 -14.18
C LEU A 21 18.28 19.85 -15.12
N LEU A 22 17.02 19.79 -14.73
CA LEU A 22 15.88 20.34 -15.46
C LEU A 22 14.90 20.99 -14.48
N PRO A 23 14.02 21.91 -14.93
CA PRO A 23 12.90 22.37 -14.12
C PRO A 23 12.07 21.20 -13.63
N GLU A 24 11.63 21.26 -12.37
CA GLU A 24 10.71 20.28 -11.82
C GLU A 24 9.41 20.31 -12.63
N ALA A 25 8.90 19.14 -12.99
CA ALA A 25 7.60 19.02 -13.65
C ALA A 25 6.49 19.40 -12.65
N GLU A 26 5.51 20.15 -13.12
CA GLU A 26 4.28 20.40 -12.37
C GLU A 26 3.48 19.07 -12.35
N LEU A 27 3.22 18.54 -11.14
CA LEU A 27 2.41 17.33 -11.01
C LEU A 27 0.93 17.69 -11.23
N THR A 28 0.33 17.13 -12.26
CA THR A 28 -1.05 17.42 -12.62
C THR A 28 -2.08 16.66 -11.75
N GLY A 29 -1.62 15.63 -11.06
CA GLY A 29 -2.23 14.95 -9.91
C GLY A 29 -3.72 14.64 -9.98
N ASP A 30 -4.09 13.52 -10.58
CA ASP A 30 -5.48 13.02 -10.62
C ASP A 30 -5.79 12.04 -9.47
N THR A 31 -4.86 11.89 -8.51
CA THR A 31 -5.06 11.04 -7.34
C THR A 31 -5.83 11.80 -6.27
N VAL A 32 -6.95 11.25 -5.85
CA VAL A 32 -7.78 11.79 -4.77
C VAL A 32 -7.86 10.80 -3.60
N SER A 33 -7.93 11.31 -2.38
CA SER A 33 -8.21 10.52 -1.16
C SER A 33 -9.58 10.91 -0.64
N PRO A 34 -10.64 10.14 -0.94
CA PRO A 34 -11.97 10.44 -0.44
C PRO A 34 -12.01 10.31 1.09
N ALA A 35 -12.75 11.19 1.74
CA ALA A 35 -13.01 11.09 3.17
C ALA A 35 -13.78 9.80 3.49
N ALA A 36 -13.43 9.16 4.61
CA ALA A 36 -14.08 7.95 5.07
C ALA A 36 -14.46 8.08 6.55
N GLU A 37 -15.61 7.52 6.89
CA GLU A 37 -16.03 7.32 8.28
C GLU A 37 -15.56 5.95 8.75
N MET A 38 -15.03 5.90 9.97
CA MET A 38 -14.50 4.67 10.57
C MET A 38 -15.47 4.09 11.59
N GLU A 39 -15.76 2.81 11.44
CA GLU A 39 -16.51 2.01 12.41
C GLU A 39 -15.65 0.86 12.91
N LEU A 40 -15.75 0.55 14.22
CA LEU A 40 -14.98 -0.49 14.89
C LEU A 40 -15.91 -1.57 15.44
N ASP A 41 -15.61 -2.82 15.13
CA ASP A 41 -16.32 -3.99 15.65
C ASP A 41 -15.32 -4.95 16.29
N GLY A 42 -15.45 -5.18 17.61
CA GLY A 42 -14.51 -5.97 18.39
C GLY A 42 -13.10 -5.37 18.48
N VAL A 43 -12.98 -4.07 18.26
CA VAL A 43 -11.71 -3.29 18.30
C VAL A 43 -11.93 -2.03 19.12
N GLN A 44 -10.94 -1.62 19.88
CA GLN A 44 -10.93 -0.36 20.64
C GLN A 44 -9.84 0.54 20.06
N GLN A 45 -10.18 1.78 19.73
CA GLN A 45 -9.19 2.80 19.42
C GLN A 45 -8.65 3.40 20.73
N LEU A 46 -7.35 3.32 20.95
CA LEU A 46 -6.70 3.81 22.16
C LEU A 46 -6.17 5.25 21.99
N ASP A 47 -5.69 5.56 20.79
CA ASP A 47 -5.24 6.88 20.38
C ASP A 47 -5.42 7.04 18.86
N GLU A 48 -4.86 8.09 18.25
CA GLU A 48 -5.03 8.39 16.82
C GLU A 48 -4.52 7.28 15.90
N THR A 49 -3.54 6.50 16.34
CA THR A 49 -2.83 5.50 15.53
C THR A 49 -2.93 4.08 16.06
N THR A 50 -3.34 3.89 17.32
CA THR A 50 -3.29 2.60 18.01
C THR A 50 -4.67 2.00 18.23
N TYR A 51 -4.82 0.76 17.79
CA TYR A 51 -6.03 -0.04 17.88
C TYR A 51 -5.76 -1.32 18.66
N TYR A 52 -6.63 -1.65 19.60
CA TYR A 52 -6.56 -2.87 20.39
C TYR A 52 -7.69 -3.82 20.03
N ALA A 53 -7.34 -5.02 19.57
CA ALA A 53 -8.25 -6.13 19.35
C ALA A 53 -8.11 -7.11 20.53
N PRO A 54 -9.10 -7.20 21.45
CA PRO A 54 -9.04 -8.13 22.58
C PRO A 54 -9.15 -9.59 22.16
N GLN A 55 -9.71 -9.85 20.98
CA GLN A 55 -9.92 -11.18 20.42
C GLN A 55 -9.57 -11.20 18.93
N ASP A 56 -9.37 -12.41 18.40
CA ASP A 56 -9.16 -12.64 16.97
C ASP A 56 -10.37 -12.22 16.14
N GLY A 57 -10.14 -11.65 14.97
CA GLY A 57 -11.20 -11.32 14.01
C GLY A 57 -11.86 -9.96 14.20
N GLY A 58 -11.28 -9.08 15.01
CA GLY A 58 -11.71 -7.69 15.11
C GLY A 58 -11.75 -7.00 13.74
N ARG A 59 -12.60 -5.99 13.57
CA ARG A 59 -12.84 -5.33 12.29
C ARG A 59 -12.75 -3.82 12.39
N ILE A 60 -12.10 -3.23 11.40
CA ILE A 60 -12.11 -1.79 11.14
C ILE A 60 -12.80 -1.59 9.79
N THR A 61 -13.90 -0.87 9.75
CA THR A 61 -14.64 -0.60 8.52
C THR A 61 -14.53 0.87 8.17
N LEU A 62 -14.13 1.16 6.94
CA LEU A 62 -14.10 2.51 6.38
C LEU A 62 -15.23 2.63 5.37
N THR A 63 -16.17 3.53 5.62
CA THR A 63 -17.27 3.87 4.69
C THR A 63 -16.93 5.18 3.99
N ILE A 64 -16.90 5.16 2.66
CA ILE A 64 -16.50 6.29 1.83
C ILE A 64 -17.68 7.27 1.72
N ALA A 65 -17.49 8.49 2.20
CA ALA A 65 -18.56 9.50 2.21
C ALA A 65 -18.98 9.92 0.79
N GLN A 66 -18.01 10.00 -0.13
CA GLN A 66 -18.23 10.34 -1.54
C GLN A 66 -17.43 9.36 -2.41
N PRO A 67 -18.03 8.23 -2.80
CA PRO A 67 -17.38 7.25 -3.67
C PRO A 67 -16.98 7.86 -5.02
N VAL A 68 -15.78 7.50 -5.52
CA VAL A 68 -15.23 7.99 -6.78
C VAL A 68 -15.37 6.90 -7.83
N ALA A 69 -16.06 7.22 -8.94
CA ALA A 69 -16.19 6.33 -10.08
C ALA A 69 -15.05 6.55 -11.09
N ASP A 70 -14.94 5.64 -12.07
CA ASP A 70 -13.99 5.72 -13.20
C ASP A 70 -12.54 5.94 -12.74
N CYS A 71 -12.12 5.21 -11.72
CA CYS A 71 -10.79 5.31 -11.15
C CYS A 71 -10.16 3.96 -10.88
N GLU A 72 -8.85 3.92 -10.82
CA GLU A 72 -8.10 2.86 -10.18
C GLU A 72 -8.11 3.08 -8.67
N THR A 73 -8.56 2.09 -7.93
CA THR A 73 -8.75 2.20 -6.48
C THR A 73 -7.72 1.39 -5.72
N ALA A 74 -7.06 2.02 -4.76
CA ALA A 74 -6.13 1.37 -3.86
C ALA A 74 -6.46 1.64 -2.39
N PHE A 75 -6.15 0.66 -1.56
CA PHE A 75 -6.13 0.81 -0.11
C PHE A 75 -4.70 0.96 0.38
N VAL A 76 -4.44 2.03 1.12
CA VAL A 76 -3.11 2.41 1.60
C VAL A 76 -3.05 2.24 3.11
N VAL A 77 -2.03 1.54 3.58
CA VAL A 77 -1.67 1.38 4.99
C VAL A 77 -0.26 1.93 5.18
N GLN A 78 -0.08 2.86 6.12
CA GLN A 78 1.24 3.41 6.45
C GLN A 78 1.55 3.17 7.92
N GLY A 79 2.82 2.92 8.24
CA GLY A 79 3.33 2.77 9.59
C GLY A 79 2.82 1.52 10.32
N MET A 80 2.39 0.46 9.60
CA MET A 80 1.84 -0.72 10.24
C MET A 80 2.82 -1.37 11.19
N GLN A 81 2.36 -1.58 12.44
CA GLN A 81 3.04 -2.41 13.43
C GLN A 81 2.01 -3.32 14.12
N TYR A 82 2.48 -4.44 14.65
CA TYR A 82 1.65 -5.36 15.40
C TYR A 82 2.41 -5.94 16.58
N THR A 83 1.76 -5.87 17.74
CA THR A 83 2.23 -6.49 18.98
C THR A 83 1.17 -7.45 19.50
N ALA A 84 1.52 -8.73 19.56
CA ALA A 84 0.61 -9.76 20.07
C ALA A 84 0.35 -9.58 21.57
N THR A 85 -0.88 -9.82 22.00
CA THR A 85 -1.25 -9.93 23.41
C THR A 85 -1.65 -11.36 23.74
N SER A 86 -1.48 -11.73 24.99
CA SER A 86 -2.04 -12.96 25.52
C SER A 86 -3.51 -12.71 25.88
N PRO A 87 -4.45 -13.61 25.60
CA PRO A 87 -5.81 -13.47 26.10
C PRO A 87 -5.89 -13.57 27.62
N LEU A 88 -4.87 -14.11 28.25
CA LEU A 88 -4.77 -14.06 29.72
C LEU A 88 -4.61 -12.62 30.21
N ASP A 89 -3.98 -11.73 29.41
CA ASP A 89 -3.82 -10.32 29.74
C ASP A 89 -5.13 -9.52 29.65
N ALA A 90 -6.09 -10.04 28.89
CA ALA A 90 -7.44 -9.44 28.74
C ALA A 90 -8.45 -9.97 29.76
N MET A 91 -8.09 -10.99 30.55
CA MET A 91 -8.98 -11.60 31.55
C MET A 91 -8.87 -10.89 32.90
N SER A 92 -10.00 -10.74 33.56
CA SER A 92 -10.03 -10.25 34.94
C SER A 92 -9.38 -11.25 35.91
N GLU A 93 -8.96 -10.78 37.08
CA GLU A 93 -8.42 -11.65 38.14
C GLU A 93 -9.44 -12.73 38.56
N GLU A 94 -10.73 -12.41 38.50
CA GLU A 94 -11.83 -13.31 38.83
C GLU A 94 -11.95 -14.45 37.83
N GLU A 95 -11.91 -14.14 36.51
CA GLU A 95 -11.90 -15.12 35.44
C GLU A 95 -10.62 -16.00 35.49
N LEU A 96 -9.46 -15.39 35.71
CA LEU A 96 -8.19 -16.12 35.85
C LEU A 96 -8.21 -17.07 37.06
N SER A 97 -8.82 -16.66 38.20
CA SER A 97 -8.90 -17.49 39.41
C SER A 97 -9.92 -18.64 39.26
N ALA A 98 -10.99 -18.42 38.48
CA ALA A 98 -11.99 -19.44 38.18
C ALA A 98 -11.50 -20.49 37.16
N MET A 99 -10.46 -20.17 36.38
CA MET A 99 -9.92 -21.05 35.36
C MET A 99 -9.08 -22.18 35.97
N SER A 100 -9.31 -23.42 35.49
CA SER A 100 -8.47 -24.54 35.92
C SER A 100 -7.01 -24.37 35.46
N ALA A 101 -6.07 -24.96 36.22
CA ALA A 101 -4.65 -24.96 35.84
C ALA A 101 -4.41 -25.65 34.48
N HIS A 102 -5.29 -26.59 34.09
CA HIS A 102 -5.25 -27.27 32.82
C HIS A 102 -5.64 -26.34 31.68
N ASP A 103 -6.75 -25.62 31.81
CA ASP A 103 -7.27 -24.69 30.79
C ASP A 103 -6.32 -23.50 30.60
N ARG A 104 -5.80 -22.94 31.70
CA ARG A 104 -4.76 -21.90 31.66
C ARG A 104 -3.52 -22.36 30.89
N ARG A 105 -3.06 -23.58 31.11
CA ARG A 105 -1.88 -24.16 30.44
C ARG A 105 -2.17 -24.44 28.95
N ASN A 106 -3.38 -24.87 28.62
CA ASN A 106 -3.80 -25.07 27.22
C ASN A 106 -3.88 -23.75 26.47
N LEU A 107 -4.47 -22.73 27.10
CA LEU A 107 -4.57 -21.39 26.54
C LEU A 107 -3.15 -20.82 26.32
N GLN A 108 -2.26 -20.92 27.29
CA GLN A 108 -0.86 -20.50 27.12
C GLN A 108 -0.14 -21.25 25.98
N LYS A 109 -0.39 -22.55 25.81
CA LYS A 109 0.19 -23.32 24.70
C LYS A 109 -0.35 -22.89 23.36
N GLN A 110 -1.66 -22.63 23.28
CA GLN A 110 -2.32 -22.13 22.09
C GLN A 110 -1.72 -20.78 21.67
N TYR A 111 -1.49 -19.89 22.64
CA TYR A 111 -0.88 -18.58 22.39
C TYR A 111 0.63 -18.62 22.18
N ALA A 112 1.35 -19.55 22.78
CA ALA A 112 2.75 -19.77 22.45
C ALA A 112 2.95 -20.11 20.97
N HIS A 113 1.93 -20.73 20.34
CA HIS A 113 1.92 -20.96 18.90
C HIS A 113 1.72 -19.66 18.09
N PHE A 114 0.92 -18.70 18.59
CA PHE A 114 0.74 -17.38 17.98
C PHE A 114 1.99 -16.49 18.07
N TRP A 115 2.74 -16.55 19.16
CA TRP A 115 4.00 -15.82 19.32
C TRP A 115 5.06 -16.22 18.29
N ARG A 116 4.91 -17.38 17.67
CA ARG A 116 5.80 -17.92 16.64
C ARG A 116 5.32 -17.63 15.22
N LYS A 117 4.14 -17.01 15.03
CA LYS A 117 3.70 -16.61 13.69
C LYS A 117 4.52 -15.44 13.21
N ASP A 118 5.22 -15.69 12.12
CA ASP A 118 6.16 -14.73 11.53
C ASP A 118 5.46 -13.64 10.74
N SER A 119 4.18 -13.85 10.37
CA SER A 119 3.41 -12.95 9.52
C SER A 119 2.00 -12.73 10.04
N VAL A 120 1.50 -11.51 9.85
CA VAL A 120 0.12 -11.09 10.11
C VAL A 120 -0.55 -10.77 8.78
N TYR A 121 -1.69 -11.40 8.52
CA TYR A 121 -2.44 -11.24 7.27
C TYR A 121 -3.71 -10.46 7.53
N LEU A 122 -3.72 -9.17 7.20
CA LEU A 122 -4.95 -8.40 7.18
C LEU A 122 -5.78 -8.82 5.96
N ARG A 123 -7.01 -9.24 6.18
CA ARG A 123 -7.95 -9.44 5.06
C ARG A 123 -8.71 -8.15 4.79
N LEU A 124 -8.86 -7.85 3.53
CA LEU A 124 -9.59 -6.69 3.03
C LEU A 124 -10.86 -7.18 2.34
N LEU A 125 -12.01 -6.73 2.79
CA LEU A 125 -13.32 -7.08 2.23
C LEU A 125 -13.99 -5.80 1.74
N SER A 126 -14.42 -5.76 0.50
CA SER A 126 -15.10 -4.60 -0.06
C SER A 126 -16.22 -4.99 -1.03
N ASN A 127 -17.02 -4.01 -1.45
CA ASN A 127 -18.04 -4.22 -2.47
C ASN A 127 -17.47 -4.47 -3.87
N ILE A 128 -16.19 -4.11 -4.12
CA ILE A 128 -15.54 -4.29 -5.44
C ILE A 128 -14.53 -5.44 -5.47
N GLY A 129 -14.28 -6.12 -4.35
CA GLY A 129 -13.37 -7.26 -4.29
C GLY A 129 -12.81 -7.52 -2.90
N GLU A 130 -12.00 -8.55 -2.81
CA GLU A 130 -11.31 -8.96 -1.59
C GLU A 130 -9.80 -8.93 -1.79
N GLY A 131 -9.08 -8.69 -0.70
CA GLY A 131 -7.64 -8.62 -0.72
C GLY A 131 -6.96 -9.07 0.55
N ARG A 132 -5.63 -9.01 0.51
CA ARG A 132 -4.80 -9.37 1.64
C ARG A 132 -3.52 -8.53 1.68
N ILE A 133 -3.21 -8.01 2.86
CA ILE A 133 -1.91 -7.41 3.17
C ILE A 133 -1.15 -8.35 4.09
N GLU A 134 0.11 -8.62 3.79
CA GLU A 134 1.01 -9.45 4.60
C GLU A 134 2.06 -8.57 5.27
N TYR A 135 1.99 -8.51 6.60
CA TYR A 135 2.99 -7.86 7.44
C TYR A 135 3.92 -8.93 8.04
N ASN A 136 5.18 -8.91 7.66
CA ASN A 136 6.20 -9.78 8.20
C ASN A 136 6.82 -9.14 9.46
N ARG A 137 6.74 -9.84 10.58
CA ARG A 137 7.25 -9.38 11.87
C ARG A 137 8.79 -9.48 11.91
N PRO A 138 9.47 -8.77 12.83
CA PRO A 138 10.94 -8.79 12.94
C PRO A 138 11.57 -10.16 13.15
N ASN A 139 10.80 -11.15 13.64
CA ASN A 139 11.26 -12.55 13.80
C ASN A 139 11.03 -13.43 12.55
N SER A 140 10.40 -12.89 11.51
CA SER A 140 10.22 -13.61 10.26
C SER A 140 11.51 -13.64 9.44
N GLN A 141 11.78 -14.77 8.80
CA GLN A 141 12.87 -14.87 7.82
C GLN A 141 12.65 -13.99 6.58
N TYR A 142 11.43 -13.52 6.37
CA TYR A 142 11.05 -12.61 5.26
C TYR A 142 10.94 -11.16 5.70
N TYR A 143 11.38 -10.84 6.92
CA TYR A 143 11.35 -9.47 7.42
C TYR A 143 12.27 -8.57 6.61
N CYS A 144 11.73 -7.49 6.09
CA CYS A 144 12.46 -6.49 5.31
C CYS A 144 12.23 -5.06 5.80
N GLY A 145 11.71 -4.88 7.03
CA GLY A 145 11.43 -3.55 7.59
C GLY A 145 10.29 -2.80 6.90
N ARG A 146 9.41 -3.52 6.19
CA ARG A 146 8.27 -2.89 5.51
C ARG A 146 7.14 -2.65 6.51
N HIS A 147 6.71 -1.39 6.58
CA HIS A 147 5.58 -0.93 7.39
C HIS A 147 4.49 -0.26 6.55
N ASP A 148 4.79 0.03 5.28
CA ASP A 148 3.88 0.67 4.34
C ASP A 148 3.44 -0.33 3.27
N PHE A 149 2.12 -0.35 3.02
CA PHE A 149 1.50 -1.27 2.08
C PHE A 149 0.47 -0.56 1.22
N VAL A 150 0.37 -1.03 0.00
CA VAL A 150 -0.70 -0.66 -0.93
C VAL A 150 -1.34 -1.94 -1.44
N TYR A 151 -2.64 -2.04 -1.33
CA TYR A 151 -3.41 -3.06 -2.00
C TYR A 151 -4.22 -2.40 -3.11
N ASN A 152 -3.94 -2.77 -4.34
CA ASN A 152 -4.62 -2.25 -5.51
C ASN A 152 -5.82 -3.15 -5.85
N PHE A 153 -7.03 -2.59 -5.78
CA PHE A 153 -8.25 -3.25 -6.22
C PHE A 153 -8.45 -3.19 -7.74
N GLY A 154 -7.64 -2.38 -8.43
CA GLY A 154 -7.78 -2.13 -9.86
C GLY A 154 -8.94 -1.20 -10.17
N THR A 155 -9.51 -1.40 -11.35
CA THR A 155 -10.68 -0.66 -11.84
C THR A 155 -11.94 -1.49 -11.68
N SER A 156 -13.07 -0.83 -11.38
CA SER A 156 -14.37 -1.46 -11.25
C SER A 156 -15.46 -0.57 -11.84
N ASP A 157 -16.51 -1.18 -12.40
CA ASP A 157 -17.69 -0.47 -12.87
C ASP A 157 -18.47 0.18 -11.72
N GLU A 158 -18.30 -0.33 -10.51
CA GLU A 158 -18.87 0.25 -9.30
C GLU A 158 -17.78 0.93 -8.46
N PRO A 159 -18.02 2.13 -7.92
CA PRO A 159 -17.07 2.77 -7.03
C PRO A 159 -16.97 2.03 -5.69
N LEU A 160 -15.79 2.10 -5.06
CA LEU A 160 -15.61 1.58 -3.72
C LEU A 160 -16.47 2.38 -2.73
N GLN A 161 -17.40 1.70 -2.07
CA GLN A 161 -18.28 2.31 -1.07
C GLN A 161 -17.78 2.04 0.34
N GLN A 162 -17.26 0.85 0.58
CA GLN A 162 -16.85 0.40 1.90
C GLN A 162 -15.70 -0.59 1.81
N ILE A 163 -14.78 -0.51 2.77
CA ILE A 163 -13.74 -1.52 2.97
C ILE A 163 -13.69 -1.93 4.45
N THR A 164 -13.71 -3.23 4.71
CA THR A 164 -13.53 -3.80 6.03
C THR A 164 -12.17 -4.49 6.12
N ILE A 165 -11.36 -4.05 7.08
CA ILE A 165 -10.07 -4.63 7.43
C ILE A 165 -10.33 -5.62 8.58
N VAL A 166 -10.08 -6.91 8.34
CA VAL A 166 -10.18 -7.94 9.38
C VAL A 166 -8.81 -8.15 10.00
N LEU A 167 -8.75 -7.91 11.32
CA LEU A 167 -7.57 -8.10 12.14
C LEU A 167 -7.51 -9.58 12.57
N PRO A 168 -6.52 -10.37 12.12
CA PRO A 168 -6.57 -11.82 12.29
C PRO A 168 -6.34 -12.28 13.72
N PHE A 169 -5.66 -11.47 14.54
CA PHE A 169 -5.20 -11.86 15.88
C PHE A 169 -5.49 -10.80 16.91
N ALA A 170 -5.70 -11.25 18.15
CA ALA A 170 -5.71 -10.38 19.31
C ALA A 170 -4.37 -9.65 19.46
N GLY A 171 -4.42 -8.37 19.83
CA GLY A 171 -3.21 -7.57 20.04
C GLY A 171 -3.39 -6.10 19.73
N TYR A 172 -2.27 -5.40 19.78
CA TYR A 172 -2.18 -3.99 19.43
C TYR A 172 -1.74 -3.86 17.98
N TYR A 173 -2.51 -3.10 17.21
CA TYR A 173 -2.22 -2.71 15.84
C TYR A 173 -1.96 -1.21 15.82
N GLN A 174 -0.89 -0.81 15.20
CA GLN A 174 -0.60 0.59 14.94
C GLN A 174 -0.67 0.86 13.44
N PHE A 175 -1.33 1.96 13.08
CA PHE A 175 -1.40 2.46 11.71
C PHE A 175 -1.26 3.97 11.77
N ASP A 176 -0.23 4.52 11.15
CA ASP A 176 -0.07 5.96 11.03
C ASP A 176 -1.13 6.52 10.07
N ARG A 177 -1.54 5.72 9.07
CA ARG A 177 -2.60 6.06 8.14
C ARG A 177 -3.28 4.83 7.56
N LEU A 178 -4.62 4.86 7.54
CA LEU A 178 -5.48 3.97 6.76
C LEU A 178 -6.29 4.85 5.80
N ALA A 179 -6.16 4.62 4.49
CA ALA A 179 -6.85 5.45 3.51
C ALA A 179 -7.20 4.68 2.23
N VAL A 180 -8.25 5.15 1.58
CA VAL A 180 -8.53 4.82 0.19
C VAL A 180 -7.95 5.92 -0.68
N GLU A 181 -7.30 5.54 -1.77
CA GLU A 181 -6.82 6.46 -2.81
C GLU A 181 -7.39 6.02 -4.15
N CYS A 182 -7.81 6.98 -4.93
CA CYS A 182 -8.41 6.78 -6.25
C CYS A 182 -7.64 7.60 -7.28
N GLN A 183 -7.08 6.95 -8.29
CA GLN A 183 -6.48 7.62 -9.44
C GLN A 183 -7.50 7.65 -10.57
N LYS A 184 -7.90 8.84 -11.02
CA LYS A 184 -8.81 9.01 -12.14
C LYS A 184 -8.15 8.57 -13.45
N LEU A 185 -8.94 7.96 -14.32
CA LEU A 185 -8.43 7.36 -15.57
C LEU A 185 -8.71 8.20 -16.81
N ASP A 186 -9.59 9.19 -16.71
CA ASP A 186 -10.05 10.02 -17.82
C ASP A 186 -8.94 10.84 -18.50
N THR A 187 -7.88 11.21 -17.75
CA THR A 187 -6.74 11.97 -18.27
C THR A 187 -5.55 11.12 -18.69
N VAL A 188 -5.50 9.83 -18.32
CA VAL A 188 -4.35 8.94 -18.53
C VAL A 188 -3.95 8.86 -20.01
N ALA A 189 -4.93 8.70 -20.92
CA ALA A 189 -4.65 8.59 -22.35
C ALA A 189 -3.99 9.87 -22.91
N ALA A 190 -4.54 11.04 -22.55
CA ALA A 190 -4.00 12.32 -23.02
C ALA A 190 -2.60 12.61 -22.43
N ARG A 191 -2.38 12.27 -21.16
CA ARG A 191 -1.07 12.41 -20.52
C ARG A 191 -0.03 11.47 -21.13
N ALA A 192 -0.40 10.22 -21.40
CA ALA A 192 0.45 9.26 -22.08
C ALA A 192 0.81 9.69 -23.51
N GLU A 193 -0.14 10.29 -24.25
CA GLU A 193 0.11 10.86 -25.57
C GLU A 193 1.09 12.03 -25.51
N ASN A 194 0.94 12.93 -24.52
CA ASN A 194 1.86 14.04 -24.30
C ASN A 194 3.28 13.56 -23.96
N LEU A 195 3.44 12.54 -23.12
CA LEU A 195 4.73 11.92 -22.86
C LEU A 195 5.32 11.28 -24.13
N GLY A 196 4.46 10.71 -24.98
CA GLY A 196 4.84 10.10 -26.24
C GLY A 196 5.25 11.08 -27.32
N ALA A 197 4.94 12.37 -27.19
CA ALA A 197 5.20 13.36 -28.23
C ALA A 197 6.70 13.60 -28.51
N GLU A 198 7.56 13.46 -27.53
CA GLU A 198 9.02 13.61 -27.65
C GLU A 198 9.76 12.24 -27.51
N ASN A 199 9.20 11.20 -28.09
CA ASN A 199 9.82 9.87 -28.11
C ASN A 199 10.87 9.73 -29.19
N LEU A 200 11.78 8.76 -28.97
CA LEU A 200 12.74 8.33 -29.99
C LEU A 200 11.99 7.72 -31.18
N GLN A 201 12.21 8.26 -32.35
CA GLN A 201 11.63 7.84 -33.63
C GLN A 201 12.59 6.91 -34.39
N ASN A 202 12.06 6.15 -35.36
CA ASN A 202 12.85 5.27 -36.21
C ASN A 202 13.79 4.35 -35.41
N VAL A 203 13.27 3.80 -34.30
CA VAL A 203 14.06 3.00 -33.36
C VAL A 203 14.59 1.74 -34.02
N THR A 204 15.88 1.54 -33.95
CA THR A 204 16.57 0.32 -34.39
C THR A 204 17.20 -0.37 -33.19
N LEU A 205 16.92 -1.67 -33.06
CA LEU A 205 17.48 -2.52 -32.01
C LEU A 205 18.44 -3.53 -32.62
N GLY A 206 19.71 -3.47 -32.23
CA GLY A 206 20.69 -4.51 -32.51
C GLY A 206 20.95 -5.38 -31.26
N THR A 207 21.85 -6.35 -31.39
CA THR A 207 22.22 -7.22 -30.25
C THR A 207 22.79 -6.44 -29.07
N ASN A 208 23.60 -5.39 -29.33
CA ASN A 208 24.26 -4.57 -28.33
C ASN A 208 24.15 -3.08 -28.69
N SER A 209 23.14 -2.67 -29.41
CA SER A 209 22.96 -1.28 -29.83
C SER A 209 21.48 -0.91 -29.87
N LEU A 210 21.22 0.33 -29.55
CA LEU A 210 19.94 1.02 -29.71
C LEU A 210 20.23 2.30 -30.48
N GLY A 211 19.51 2.56 -31.55
CA GLY A 211 19.60 3.80 -32.32
C GLY A 211 18.22 4.35 -32.61
N GLY A 212 18.13 5.65 -32.86
CA GLY A 212 16.88 6.31 -33.23
C GLY A 212 17.10 7.81 -33.39
N GLU A 213 16.06 8.50 -33.76
CA GLU A 213 16.03 9.93 -33.99
C GLU A 213 15.09 10.59 -32.98
N ILE A 214 15.53 11.72 -32.41
CA ILE A 214 14.70 12.51 -31.50
C ILE A 214 14.81 14.00 -31.86
N THR A 215 13.68 14.68 -31.85
CA THR A 215 13.64 16.12 -31.99
C THR A 215 13.10 16.73 -30.70
N THR A 216 13.90 17.57 -30.05
CA THR A 216 13.51 18.25 -28.84
C THR A 216 13.42 19.75 -29.07
N THR A 217 12.47 20.42 -28.44
CA THR A 217 12.29 21.87 -28.49
C THR A 217 13.02 22.61 -27.36
N ARG A 218 13.56 21.85 -26.41
CA ARG A 218 14.24 22.36 -25.19
C ARG A 218 15.33 21.38 -24.76
N SER A 219 16.19 21.82 -23.84
CA SER A 219 17.13 20.91 -23.16
C SER A 219 16.35 19.80 -22.46
N SER A 220 16.69 18.57 -22.77
CA SER A 220 15.93 17.40 -22.30
C SER A 220 16.90 16.28 -21.90
N VAL A 221 16.42 15.35 -21.07
CA VAL A 221 17.11 14.11 -20.72
C VAL A 221 16.39 12.95 -21.39
N LEU A 222 17.10 12.21 -22.22
CA LEU A 222 16.58 10.97 -22.80
C LEU A 222 16.71 9.84 -21.78
N VAL A 223 15.60 9.27 -21.38
CA VAL A 223 15.57 8.10 -20.52
C VAL A 223 15.28 6.85 -21.33
N VAL A 224 16.18 5.88 -21.22
CA VAL A 224 16.05 4.58 -21.87
C VAL A 224 15.90 3.51 -20.80
N GLN A 225 14.77 2.80 -20.79
CA GLN A 225 14.48 1.76 -19.81
C GLN A 225 15.20 0.46 -20.16
N LEU A 226 16.52 0.47 -20.03
CA LEU A 226 17.39 -0.71 -20.18
C LEU A 226 18.15 -0.95 -18.87
N PRO A 227 18.49 -2.22 -18.56
CA PRO A 227 19.37 -2.49 -17.42
C PRO A 227 20.67 -1.70 -17.54
N TYR A 228 21.03 -1.00 -16.48
CA TYR A 228 22.27 -0.24 -16.46
C TYR A 228 23.48 -1.16 -16.57
N SER A 229 24.46 -0.75 -17.41
CA SER A 229 25.76 -1.38 -17.50
C SER A 229 26.82 -0.30 -17.79
N THR A 230 27.98 -0.43 -17.17
CA THR A 230 29.13 0.46 -17.41
C THR A 230 29.66 0.37 -18.85
N GLY A 231 29.22 -0.63 -19.63
CA GLY A 231 29.57 -0.80 -21.03
C GLY A 231 28.76 0.05 -22.01
N TRP A 232 27.67 0.72 -21.54
CA TRP A 232 26.91 1.62 -22.42
C TRP A 232 27.68 2.88 -22.74
N SER A 233 27.69 3.27 -24.00
CA SER A 233 28.18 4.56 -24.50
C SER A 233 27.11 5.19 -25.37
N VAL A 234 27.01 6.53 -25.35
CA VAL A 234 26.08 7.30 -26.17
C VAL A 234 26.87 8.13 -27.17
N THR A 235 26.37 8.14 -28.41
CA THR A 235 26.85 9.01 -29.48
C THR A 235 25.65 9.78 -30.01
N VAL A 236 25.77 11.11 -30.09
CA VAL A 236 24.77 12.03 -30.63
C VAL A 236 25.28 12.69 -31.87
#